data_05f02a2009da51888a534202bc0fc897
#
_entry.id   05f02a2009da51888a534202bc0fc897
#
_cell.length_a   1.000
_cell.length_b   1.000
_cell.length_c   1.000
_cell.angle_alpha   90.00
_cell.angle_beta   90.00
_cell.angle_gamma   90.00
#
_symmetry.space_group_name_H-M   'P 1'
#
loop_
_entity.id
_entity.type
_entity.pdbx_description
1 polymer ?
#
loop_
_entity_poly.entity_id
_entity_poly.type
_entity_poly.pdbx_seq_one_letter_code
_entity_poly.pdbx_strand_id
1 'polypeptide(L)'
;MGLIEAVIFDVGGVLAEDVWEHLLPCRKKSGGIRDQFGLDRDQVHKVGLLLWAAFAHTPEGQRTTWRELERRYWDLFIRFFWDRSPPQGASIDDFIHMTDEYVRLVDPGIPALLEGLQSRGLNLGVCSNNNEFWFRRQFGNLKLFSYFPPAGIVLSCRVGFSKSSAGYEMFDAAASAMNVAHSSCIFVDDRKDNVERAEARGMKGIHFRGLSQLQESLNGFLDG
;
A
#
# COMPACT_ATOMS: atom_id res chain seq x y z
N MET A 1 9.76 28.88 7.09
CA MET A 1 9.48 27.51 6.67
C MET A 1 9.14 27.51 5.19
N GLY A 2 9.61 26.51 4.40
CA GLY A 2 9.19 26.41 2.98
C GLY A 2 7.71 26.06 2.90
N LEU A 3 7.04 26.50 1.82
CA LEU A 3 5.64 26.19 1.55
C LEU A 3 5.49 24.67 1.32
N ILE A 4 4.50 24.06 1.94
CA ILE A 4 4.12 22.69 1.65
C ILE A 4 3.31 22.67 0.35
N GLU A 5 3.73 21.81 -0.59
CA GLU A 5 3.15 21.70 -1.94
C GLU A 5 2.54 20.32 -2.19
N ALA A 6 2.99 19.29 -1.45
CA ALA A 6 2.51 17.93 -1.64
C ALA A 6 2.33 17.17 -0.33
N VAL A 7 1.34 16.26 -0.32
CA VAL A 7 1.17 15.23 0.71
C VAL A 7 1.25 13.86 0.07
N ILE A 8 2.19 13.03 0.54
CA ILE A 8 2.49 11.71 0.02
C ILE A 8 2.08 10.67 1.05
N PHE A 9 1.24 9.73 0.66
CA PHE A 9 0.66 8.73 1.55
C PHE A 9 1.20 7.33 1.28
N ASP A 10 1.42 6.54 2.33
CA ASP A 10 1.38 5.08 2.18
C ASP A 10 -0.07 4.62 1.91
N VAL A 11 -0.22 3.38 1.47
CA VAL A 11 -1.53 2.77 1.19
C VAL A 11 -1.97 1.89 2.36
N GLY A 12 -1.22 0.82 2.64
CA GLY A 12 -1.57 -0.15 3.68
C GLY A 12 -1.44 0.44 5.08
N GLY A 13 -2.50 0.39 5.87
CA GLY A 13 -2.51 0.97 7.22
C GLY A 13 -2.70 2.48 7.30
N VAL A 14 -2.78 3.20 6.15
CA VAL A 14 -2.99 4.65 6.07
C VAL A 14 -4.24 5.01 5.28
N LEU A 15 -4.28 4.70 3.99
CA LEU A 15 -5.45 4.94 3.14
C LEU A 15 -6.42 3.75 3.16
N ALA A 16 -5.87 2.56 3.09
CA ALA A 16 -6.60 1.30 3.10
C ALA A 16 -6.07 0.37 4.18
N GLU A 17 -6.91 -0.56 4.65
CA GLU A 17 -6.47 -1.64 5.53
C GLU A 17 -5.33 -2.43 4.86
N ASP A 18 -4.39 -2.92 5.64
CA ASP A 18 -3.30 -3.74 5.13
C ASP A 18 -3.82 -5.14 4.78
N VAL A 19 -4.07 -5.37 3.48
CA VAL A 19 -4.57 -6.65 2.97
C VAL A 19 -3.63 -7.80 3.34
N TRP A 20 -2.32 -7.58 3.31
CA TRP A 20 -1.35 -8.58 3.70
C TRP A 20 -1.55 -9.05 5.16
N GLU A 21 -1.61 -8.10 6.10
CA GLU A 21 -1.72 -8.40 7.53
C GLU A 21 -3.08 -9.03 7.90
N HIS A 22 -4.12 -8.72 7.15
CA HIS A 22 -5.47 -9.21 7.41
C HIS A 22 -5.78 -10.53 6.72
N LEU A 23 -5.33 -10.70 5.47
CA LEU A 23 -5.70 -11.83 4.62
C LEU A 23 -4.78 -13.05 4.84
N LEU A 24 -3.47 -12.83 4.94
CA LEU A 24 -2.49 -13.92 5.00
C LEU A 24 -2.10 -14.29 6.43
N PRO A 25 -1.09 -13.67 7.06
CA PRO A 25 -0.61 -14.13 8.37
C PRO A 25 -1.51 -13.76 9.53
N CYS A 26 -2.46 -12.84 9.34
CA CYS A 26 -3.36 -12.35 10.39
C CYS A 26 -2.63 -12.04 11.72
N ARG A 27 -1.56 -11.26 11.66
CA ARG A 27 -0.71 -10.99 12.82
C ARG A 27 -1.46 -10.37 14.00
N LYS A 28 -2.44 -9.52 13.70
CA LYS A 28 -3.16 -8.71 14.70
C LYS A 28 -4.58 -9.19 14.97
N LYS A 29 -5.20 -10.01 14.09
CA LYS A 29 -6.61 -10.42 14.17
C LYS A 29 -6.75 -11.89 13.79
N SER A 30 -7.84 -12.52 14.22
CA SER A 30 -8.31 -13.79 13.68
C SER A 30 -8.96 -13.59 12.31
N GLY A 31 -9.02 -14.61 11.50
CA GLY A 31 -9.64 -14.60 10.18
C GLY A 31 -8.65 -14.78 9.04
N GLY A 32 -9.06 -14.45 7.83
CA GLY A 32 -8.27 -14.62 6.63
C GLY A 32 -8.04 -16.07 6.23
N ILE A 33 -7.20 -16.28 5.23
CA ILE A 33 -6.90 -17.59 4.63
C ILE A 33 -6.33 -18.56 5.66
N ARG A 34 -5.47 -18.09 6.55
CA ARG A 34 -4.88 -18.94 7.60
C ARG A 34 -5.94 -19.62 8.44
N ASP A 35 -6.88 -18.85 8.98
CA ASP A 35 -7.90 -19.40 9.90
C ASP A 35 -8.96 -20.19 9.13
N GLN A 36 -9.33 -19.75 7.94
CA GLN A 36 -10.33 -20.44 7.14
C GLN A 36 -9.89 -21.85 6.71
N PHE A 37 -8.61 -22.03 6.42
CA PHE A 37 -8.06 -23.30 5.96
C PHE A 37 -7.20 -24.04 7.02
N GLY A 38 -7.15 -23.53 8.24
CA GLY A 38 -6.38 -24.16 9.32
C GLY A 38 -4.87 -24.22 9.07
N LEU A 39 -4.31 -23.22 8.37
CA LEU A 39 -2.90 -23.20 7.98
C LEU A 39 -2.01 -22.71 9.12
N ASP A 40 -0.79 -23.23 9.18
CA ASP A 40 0.23 -22.74 10.09
C ASP A 40 0.63 -21.31 9.75
N ARG A 41 0.68 -20.45 10.76
CA ARG A 41 0.95 -19.01 10.63
C ARG A 41 2.30 -18.72 10.03
N ASP A 42 3.34 -19.39 10.52
CA ASP A 42 4.71 -19.11 10.10
C ASP A 42 4.94 -19.61 8.67
N GLN A 43 4.27 -20.70 8.30
CA GLN A 43 4.29 -21.24 6.96
C GLN A 43 3.60 -20.29 5.97
N VAL A 44 2.40 -19.79 6.31
CA VAL A 44 1.67 -18.79 5.49
C VAL A 44 2.50 -17.53 5.33
N HIS A 45 3.13 -17.06 6.41
CA HIS A 45 4.00 -15.88 6.35
C HIS A 45 5.21 -16.10 5.43
N LYS A 46 5.91 -17.23 5.56
CA LYS A 46 7.06 -17.55 4.68
C LYS A 46 6.67 -17.66 3.22
N VAL A 47 5.59 -18.39 2.92
CA VAL A 47 5.10 -18.56 1.55
C VAL A 47 4.66 -17.21 0.98
N GLY A 48 3.91 -16.46 1.76
CA GLY A 48 3.50 -15.12 1.37
C GLY A 48 4.70 -14.21 1.03
N LEU A 49 5.77 -14.20 1.85
CA LEU A 49 6.97 -13.42 1.55
C LEU A 49 7.68 -13.89 0.30
N LEU A 50 7.78 -15.21 0.07
CA LEU A 50 8.39 -15.77 -1.14
C LEU A 50 7.60 -15.36 -2.39
N LEU A 51 6.27 -15.46 -2.35
CA LEU A 51 5.41 -15.04 -3.45
C LEU A 51 5.44 -13.52 -3.61
N TRP A 52 5.44 -12.75 -2.52
CA TRP A 52 5.63 -11.31 -2.59
C TRP A 52 6.91 -10.94 -3.34
N ALA A 53 8.03 -11.56 -2.99
CA ALA A 53 9.31 -11.32 -3.66
C ALA A 53 9.25 -11.71 -5.15
N ALA A 54 8.59 -12.82 -5.50
CA ALA A 54 8.45 -13.26 -6.88
C ALA A 54 7.61 -12.28 -7.74
N PHE A 55 6.71 -11.51 -7.13
CA PHE A 55 5.88 -10.51 -7.79
C PHE A 55 6.29 -9.07 -7.45
N ALA A 56 7.42 -8.88 -6.75
CA ALA A 56 7.92 -7.56 -6.33
C ALA A 56 8.36 -6.69 -7.51
N HIS A 57 8.66 -7.30 -8.66
CA HIS A 57 9.05 -6.60 -9.86
C HIS A 57 8.12 -6.99 -11.01
N THR A 58 7.35 -6.05 -11.48
CA THR A 58 6.61 -6.18 -12.74
C THR A 58 7.41 -5.42 -13.80
N PRO A 59 8.18 -6.09 -14.69
CA PRO A 59 8.94 -5.41 -15.71
C PRO A 59 8.04 -4.56 -16.58
N GLU A 60 8.43 -3.31 -16.82
CA GLU A 60 7.77 -2.46 -17.81
C GLU A 60 7.71 -3.18 -19.17
N GLY A 61 6.54 -3.17 -19.82
CA GLY A 61 6.35 -3.80 -21.13
C GLY A 61 5.85 -5.25 -21.11
N GLN A 62 5.66 -5.88 -19.96
CA GLN A 62 4.94 -7.15 -19.94
C GLN A 62 3.47 -6.95 -20.30
N ARG A 63 2.99 -7.75 -21.29
CA ARG A 63 1.58 -7.75 -21.74
C ARG A 63 0.62 -8.39 -20.74
N THR A 64 1.12 -8.87 -19.60
CA THR A 64 0.33 -9.52 -18.55
C THR A 64 -0.48 -8.48 -17.77
N THR A 65 -1.78 -8.66 -17.72
CA THR A 65 -2.65 -7.76 -16.93
C THR A 65 -2.44 -7.98 -15.43
N TRP A 66 -2.78 -6.98 -14.62
CA TRP A 66 -2.70 -7.10 -13.16
C TRP A 66 -3.63 -8.23 -12.63
N ARG A 67 -4.76 -8.49 -13.30
CA ARG A 67 -5.66 -9.62 -12.96
C ARG A 67 -5.02 -10.97 -13.19
N GLU A 68 -4.28 -11.12 -14.29
CA GLU A 68 -3.53 -12.34 -14.56
C GLU A 68 -2.40 -12.57 -13.57
N LEU A 69 -1.70 -11.49 -13.16
CA LEU A 69 -0.68 -11.55 -12.09
C LEU A 69 -1.29 -12.03 -10.78
N GLU A 70 -2.44 -11.51 -10.39
CA GLU A 70 -3.15 -11.93 -9.18
C GLU A 70 -3.59 -13.38 -9.24
N ARG A 71 -4.18 -13.82 -10.36
CA ARG A 71 -4.55 -15.23 -10.55
C ARG A 71 -3.34 -16.14 -10.46
N ARG A 72 -2.22 -15.74 -11.03
CA ARG A 72 -0.95 -16.47 -10.95
C ARG A 72 -0.39 -16.53 -9.52
N TYR A 73 -0.52 -15.45 -8.77
CA TYR A 73 -0.15 -15.44 -7.35
C TYR A 73 -0.94 -16.48 -6.56
N TRP A 74 -2.27 -16.51 -6.73
CA TRP A 74 -3.14 -17.44 -6.02
C TRP A 74 -2.98 -18.89 -6.51
N ASP A 75 -2.74 -19.12 -7.80
CA ASP A 75 -2.41 -20.44 -8.31
C ASP A 75 -1.14 -21.00 -7.66
N LEU A 76 -0.09 -20.20 -7.53
CA LEU A 76 1.13 -20.61 -6.86
C LEU A 76 0.94 -20.84 -5.37
N PHE A 77 0.15 -20.00 -4.70
CA PHE A 77 -0.22 -20.20 -3.28
C PHE A 77 -0.95 -21.51 -3.06
N ILE A 78 -1.97 -21.80 -3.87
CA ILE A 78 -2.74 -23.05 -3.83
C ILE A 78 -1.84 -24.27 -4.07
N ARG A 79 -0.97 -24.21 -5.08
CA ARG A 79 -0.03 -25.30 -5.37
C ARG A 79 0.93 -25.56 -4.21
N PHE A 80 1.37 -24.54 -3.54
CA PHE A 80 2.29 -24.69 -2.44
C PHE A 80 1.67 -25.44 -1.26
N PHE A 81 0.43 -25.11 -0.89
CA PHE A 81 -0.21 -25.69 0.28
C PHE A 81 -0.94 -27.01 -0.01
N TRP A 82 -1.48 -27.20 -1.23
CA TRP A 82 -2.41 -28.29 -1.52
C TRP A 82 -2.21 -28.98 -2.88
N ASP A 83 -1.08 -28.77 -3.51
CA ASP A 83 -0.77 -29.38 -4.83
C ASP A 83 -1.95 -29.30 -5.82
N ARG A 84 -2.63 -28.15 -5.91
CA ARG A 84 -3.81 -27.85 -6.74
C ARG A 84 -5.16 -28.39 -6.23
N SER A 85 -5.22 -28.97 -5.06
CA SER A 85 -6.46 -29.53 -4.49
C SER A 85 -6.78 -28.95 -3.13
N PRO A 86 -7.12 -27.63 -3.04
CA PRO A 86 -7.42 -27.00 -1.78
C PRO A 86 -8.66 -27.62 -1.12
N PRO A 87 -8.76 -27.60 0.22
CA PRO A 87 -9.91 -28.10 0.94
C PRO A 87 -11.22 -27.45 0.47
N GLN A 88 -12.32 -28.18 0.53
CA GLN A 88 -13.66 -27.72 0.16
C GLN A 88 -13.81 -27.33 -1.33
N GLY A 89 -12.83 -27.69 -2.17
CA GLY A 89 -12.85 -27.37 -3.60
C GLY A 89 -12.71 -25.90 -3.93
N ALA A 90 -12.09 -25.11 -3.01
CA ALA A 90 -11.89 -23.69 -3.22
C ALA A 90 -11.10 -23.39 -4.50
N SER A 91 -11.57 -22.45 -5.28
CA SER A 91 -10.99 -22.00 -6.54
C SER A 91 -10.10 -20.76 -6.37
N ILE A 92 -9.33 -20.41 -7.41
CA ILE A 92 -8.60 -19.14 -7.45
C ILE A 92 -9.55 -17.95 -7.25
N ASP A 93 -10.76 -18.03 -7.81
CA ASP A 93 -11.74 -16.93 -7.69
C ASP A 93 -12.24 -16.76 -6.26
N ASP A 94 -12.31 -17.83 -5.45
CA ASP A 94 -12.65 -17.74 -4.04
C ASP A 94 -11.55 -17.00 -3.26
N PHE A 95 -10.27 -17.24 -3.55
CA PHE A 95 -9.16 -16.50 -2.95
C PHE A 95 -9.15 -15.03 -3.33
N ILE A 96 -9.49 -14.72 -4.60
CA ILE A 96 -9.66 -13.35 -5.08
C ILE A 96 -10.83 -12.69 -4.35
N HIS A 97 -11.94 -13.37 -4.19
CA HIS A 97 -13.11 -12.85 -3.47
C HIS A 97 -12.81 -12.60 -1.99
N MET A 98 -12.13 -13.53 -1.32
CA MET A 98 -11.64 -13.29 0.04
C MET A 98 -10.76 -12.04 0.14
N THR A 99 -9.94 -11.76 -0.87
CA THR A 99 -9.14 -10.54 -0.90
C THR A 99 -10.04 -9.29 -0.89
N ASP A 100 -11.13 -9.28 -1.67
CA ASP A 100 -12.06 -8.15 -1.72
C ASP A 100 -12.72 -7.85 -0.36
N GLU A 101 -12.96 -8.86 0.46
CA GLU A 101 -13.53 -8.69 1.81
C GLU A 101 -12.64 -7.86 2.75
N TYR A 102 -11.33 -7.85 2.49
CA TYR A 102 -10.34 -7.09 3.29
C TYR A 102 -9.95 -5.75 2.65
N VAL A 103 -10.47 -5.45 1.45
CA VAL A 103 -10.24 -4.14 0.80
C VAL A 103 -11.22 -3.11 1.39
N ARG A 104 -10.75 -2.39 2.41
CA ARG A 104 -11.53 -1.37 3.14
C ARG A 104 -10.67 -0.14 3.38
N LEU A 105 -11.30 1.03 3.48
CA LEU A 105 -10.64 2.22 4.01
C LEU A 105 -10.28 1.99 5.49
N VAL A 106 -9.15 2.54 5.94
CA VAL A 106 -8.81 2.51 7.38
C VAL A 106 -9.79 3.36 8.19
N ASP A 107 -10.34 4.40 7.57
CA ASP A 107 -11.37 5.27 8.13
C ASP A 107 -12.27 5.78 7.00
N PRO A 108 -13.60 5.78 7.17
CA PRO A 108 -14.54 6.26 6.15
C PRO A 108 -14.39 7.76 5.83
N GLY A 109 -13.73 8.54 6.68
CA GLY A 109 -13.45 9.97 6.46
C GLY A 109 -12.25 10.24 5.55
N ILE A 110 -11.50 9.23 5.11
CA ILE A 110 -10.34 9.42 4.20
C ILE A 110 -10.71 10.18 2.92
N PRO A 111 -11.78 9.87 2.19
CA PRO A 111 -12.16 10.63 1.00
C PRO A 111 -12.35 12.12 1.28
N ALA A 112 -13.05 12.48 2.34
CA ALA A 112 -13.27 13.87 2.71
C ALA A 112 -11.97 14.60 3.07
N LEU A 113 -11.03 13.92 3.74
CA LEU A 113 -9.68 14.46 3.99
C LEU A 113 -8.97 14.77 2.66
N LEU A 114 -8.94 13.80 1.72
CA LEU A 114 -8.26 13.96 0.43
C LEU A 114 -8.87 15.12 -0.38
N GLU A 115 -10.19 15.24 -0.43
CA GLU A 115 -10.92 16.37 -1.05
C GLU A 115 -10.53 17.71 -0.40
N GLY A 116 -10.45 17.74 0.93
CA GLY A 116 -10.05 18.94 1.67
C GLY A 116 -8.62 19.37 1.34
N LEU A 117 -7.68 18.44 1.22
CA LEU A 117 -6.30 18.75 0.84
C LEU A 117 -6.20 19.25 -0.62
N GLN A 118 -6.93 18.64 -1.55
CA GLN A 118 -7.00 19.10 -2.94
C GLN A 118 -7.60 20.50 -3.05
N SER A 119 -8.64 20.80 -2.24
CA SER A 119 -9.28 22.13 -2.20
C SER A 119 -8.31 23.23 -1.69
N ARG A 120 -7.29 22.84 -0.93
CA ARG A 120 -6.19 23.73 -0.48
C ARG A 120 -5.09 23.87 -1.53
N GLY A 121 -5.23 23.26 -2.72
CA GLY A 121 -4.25 23.31 -3.80
C GLY A 121 -3.04 22.39 -3.61
N LEU A 122 -3.11 21.41 -2.70
CA LEU A 122 -2.03 20.47 -2.45
C LEU A 122 -2.04 19.32 -3.47
N ASN A 123 -0.87 18.96 -3.96
CA ASN A 123 -0.68 17.76 -4.75
C ASN A 123 -0.73 16.51 -3.86
N LEU A 124 -1.47 15.48 -4.28
CA LEU A 124 -1.54 14.22 -3.54
C LEU A 124 -0.76 13.13 -4.26
N GLY A 125 0.12 12.46 -3.54
CA GLY A 125 0.96 11.37 -4.05
C GLY A 125 0.84 10.10 -3.21
N VAL A 126 1.31 9.01 -3.78
CA VAL A 126 1.43 7.69 -3.14
C VAL A 126 2.88 7.24 -3.16
N CYS A 127 3.36 6.73 -2.04
CA CYS A 127 4.64 6.03 -1.94
C CYS A 127 4.45 4.77 -1.10
N SER A 128 4.29 3.60 -1.76
CA SER A 128 3.89 2.38 -1.07
C SER A 128 4.74 1.17 -1.45
N ASN A 129 5.09 0.38 -0.46
CA ASN A 129 5.58 -0.98 -0.67
C ASN A 129 4.38 -1.85 -1.06
N ASN A 130 4.13 -2.00 -2.36
CA ASN A 130 2.97 -2.72 -2.85
C ASN A 130 3.29 -3.42 -4.18
N ASN A 131 2.51 -4.44 -4.53
CA ASN A 131 2.51 -5.03 -5.85
C ASN A 131 1.38 -4.44 -6.70
N GLU A 132 1.48 -4.61 -8.02
CA GLU A 132 0.55 -3.99 -8.98
C GLU A 132 -0.89 -4.45 -8.79
N PHE A 133 -1.14 -5.73 -8.53
CA PHE A 133 -2.50 -6.27 -8.48
C PHE A 133 -3.23 -5.88 -7.20
N TRP A 134 -2.61 -5.94 -6.02
CA TRP A 134 -3.26 -5.51 -4.79
C TRP A 134 -3.48 -4.01 -4.74
N PHE A 135 -2.48 -3.23 -5.20
CA PHE A 135 -2.64 -1.79 -5.32
C PHE A 135 -3.85 -1.43 -6.20
N ARG A 136 -3.94 -2.00 -7.42
CA ARG A 136 -5.06 -1.71 -8.32
C ARG A 136 -6.40 -2.17 -7.79
N ARG A 137 -6.43 -3.28 -7.07
CA ARG A 137 -7.63 -3.77 -6.40
C ARG A 137 -8.07 -2.83 -5.30
N GLN A 138 -7.18 -2.43 -4.41
CA GLN A 138 -7.46 -1.47 -3.33
C GLN A 138 -7.96 -0.13 -3.92
N PHE A 139 -7.20 0.47 -4.81
CA PHE A 139 -7.54 1.76 -5.39
C PHE A 139 -8.79 1.74 -6.26
N GLY A 140 -9.03 0.65 -7.00
CA GLY A 140 -10.23 0.49 -7.81
C GLY A 140 -11.48 0.33 -6.97
N ASN A 141 -11.48 -0.61 -6.02
CA ASN A 141 -12.64 -0.90 -5.18
C ASN A 141 -12.98 0.28 -4.25
N LEU A 142 -11.97 0.99 -3.76
CA LEU A 142 -12.14 2.15 -2.86
C LEU A 142 -12.30 3.49 -3.61
N LYS A 143 -12.27 3.48 -4.96
CA LYS A 143 -12.40 4.66 -5.84
C LYS A 143 -11.35 5.74 -5.57
N LEU A 144 -10.14 5.35 -5.14
CA LEU A 144 -9.09 6.28 -4.75
C LEU A 144 -8.35 6.87 -5.96
N PHE A 145 -8.43 6.28 -7.16
CA PHE A 145 -7.74 6.79 -8.35
C PHE A 145 -8.09 8.24 -8.72
N SER A 146 -9.28 8.72 -8.34
CA SER A 146 -9.71 10.09 -8.61
C SER A 146 -8.94 11.16 -7.83
N TYR A 147 -8.31 10.78 -6.72
CA TYR A 147 -7.57 11.72 -5.87
C TYR A 147 -6.09 11.83 -6.23
N PHE A 148 -5.53 10.84 -6.92
CA PHE A 148 -4.08 10.73 -7.15
C PHE A 148 -3.79 10.71 -8.65
N PRO A 149 -2.99 11.68 -9.17
CA PRO A 149 -2.58 11.64 -10.56
C PRO A 149 -1.71 10.39 -10.82
N PRO A 150 -1.85 9.71 -11.97
CA PRO A 150 -1.09 8.49 -12.25
C PRO A 150 0.43 8.66 -12.10
N ALA A 151 0.97 9.83 -12.45
CA ALA A 151 2.38 10.14 -12.29
C ALA A 151 2.81 10.22 -10.82
N GLY A 152 1.92 10.61 -9.91
CA GLY A 152 2.19 10.72 -8.47
C GLY A 152 2.10 9.40 -7.69
N ILE A 153 1.91 8.25 -8.39
CA ILE A 153 1.78 6.94 -7.76
C ILE A 153 3.09 6.17 -7.88
N VAL A 154 3.84 6.09 -6.79
CA VAL A 154 5.12 5.39 -6.69
C VAL A 154 4.94 4.09 -5.89
N LEU A 155 5.16 2.96 -6.54
CA LEU A 155 5.07 1.62 -5.95
C LEU A 155 6.42 0.92 -6.02
N SER A 156 6.77 0.18 -4.96
CA SER A 156 8.01 -0.59 -4.89
C SER A 156 8.18 -1.56 -6.06
N CYS A 157 7.10 -2.20 -6.51
CA CYS A 157 7.13 -3.12 -7.65
C CYS A 157 7.44 -2.45 -9.00
N ARG A 158 7.22 -1.13 -9.14
CA ARG A 158 7.53 -0.36 -10.36
C ARG A 158 8.94 0.19 -10.35
N VAL A 159 9.41 0.66 -9.19
CA VAL A 159 10.72 1.31 -9.07
C VAL A 159 11.85 0.35 -8.71
N GLY A 160 11.54 -0.87 -8.27
CA GLY A 160 12.55 -1.88 -7.92
C GLY A 160 13.19 -1.71 -6.54
N PHE A 161 12.71 -0.77 -5.74
CA PHE A 161 13.19 -0.49 -4.38
C PHE A 161 12.03 -0.51 -3.40
N SER A 162 12.33 -0.74 -2.12
CA SER A 162 11.35 -0.61 -1.02
C SER A 162 11.69 0.62 -0.16
N LYS A 163 10.72 1.07 0.65
CA LYS A 163 10.97 2.14 1.64
C LYS A 163 12.06 1.77 2.65
N SER A 164 12.35 0.47 2.84
CA SER A 164 13.42 -0.04 3.70
C SER A 164 14.74 -0.34 2.97
N SER A 165 14.85 -0.09 1.66
CA SER A 165 16.12 -0.21 0.92
C SER A 165 17.21 0.68 1.53
N ALA A 166 18.49 0.33 1.34
CA ALA A 166 19.61 1.05 1.97
C ALA A 166 19.65 2.55 1.60
N GLY A 167 19.27 2.89 0.38
CA GLY A 167 19.14 4.27 -0.09
C GLY A 167 17.75 4.87 0.21
N TYR A 168 17.45 5.97 -0.48
CA TYR A 168 16.20 6.72 -0.33
C TYR A 168 15.37 6.75 -1.62
N GLU A 169 15.60 5.80 -2.52
CA GLU A 169 15.09 5.77 -3.89
C GLU A 169 13.57 5.94 -3.97
N MET A 170 12.84 5.31 -3.03
CA MET A 170 11.38 5.42 -2.96
C MET A 170 10.92 6.85 -2.63
N PHE A 171 11.59 7.50 -1.69
CA PHE A 171 11.27 8.88 -1.28
C PHE A 171 11.68 9.88 -2.35
N ASP A 172 12.84 9.66 -2.99
CA ASP A 172 13.30 10.48 -4.11
C ASP A 172 12.37 10.36 -5.32
N ALA A 173 11.95 9.14 -5.65
CA ALA A 173 10.97 8.90 -6.71
C ALA A 173 9.63 9.59 -6.40
N ALA A 174 9.18 9.56 -5.15
CA ALA A 174 7.92 10.18 -4.76
C ALA A 174 7.95 11.71 -4.87
N ALA A 175 9.01 12.37 -4.39
CA ALA A 175 9.18 13.82 -4.54
C ALA A 175 9.32 14.22 -6.02
N SER A 176 10.11 13.46 -6.80
CA SER A 176 10.28 13.68 -8.23
C SER A 176 8.98 13.53 -9.02
N ALA A 177 8.16 12.52 -8.69
CA ALA A 177 6.87 12.28 -9.31
C ALA A 177 5.88 13.44 -9.11
N MET A 178 6.02 14.16 -8.01
CA MET A 178 5.23 15.37 -7.68
C MET A 178 5.88 16.65 -8.22
N ASN A 179 7.12 16.56 -8.72
CA ASN A 179 7.93 17.71 -9.17
C ASN A 179 8.10 18.78 -8.08
N VAL A 180 8.37 18.35 -6.84
CA VAL A 180 8.56 19.24 -5.68
C VAL A 180 9.83 18.89 -4.92
N ALA A 181 10.36 19.83 -4.13
CA ALA A 181 11.46 19.58 -3.23
C ALA A 181 11.02 18.69 -2.05
N HIS A 182 11.91 17.86 -1.51
CA HIS A 182 11.61 17.04 -0.32
C HIS A 182 11.09 17.90 0.85
N SER A 183 11.66 19.09 1.05
CA SER A 183 11.24 20.01 2.13
C SER A 183 9.83 20.60 1.96
N SER A 184 9.26 20.50 0.75
CA SER A 184 7.88 20.87 0.43
C SER A 184 6.90 19.68 0.49
N CYS A 185 7.37 18.49 0.89
CA CYS A 185 6.55 17.29 1.02
C CYS A 185 6.24 16.97 2.48
N ILE A 186 4.99 16.58 2.73
CA ILE A 186 4.60 15.82 3.92
C ILE A 186 4.51 14.35 3.52
N PHE A 187 5.11 13.46 4.31
CA PHE A 187 5.04 12.01 4.14
C PHE A 187 4.26 11.37 5.29
N VAL A 188 3.25 10.56 4.97
CA VAL A 188 2.34 9.93 5.93
C VAL A 188 2.46 8.41 5.84
N ASP A 189 2.82 7.75 6.93
CA ASP A 189 3.02 6.30 7.00
C ASP A 189 2.66 5.77 8.40
N ASP A 190 2.12 4.55 8.50
CA ASP A 190 1.78 3.90 9.77
C ASP A 190 3.02 3.28 10.45
N ARG A 191 4.14 3.21 9.73
CA ARG A 191 5.40 2.69 10.25
C ARG A 191 6.36 3.82 10.56
N LYS A 192 6.74 3.91 11.84
CA LYS A 192 7.65 4.95 12.34
C LYS A 192 9.00 4.94 11.64
N ASP A 193 9.55 3.75 11.33
CA ASP A 193 10.82 3.61 10.61
C ASP A 193 10.78 4.23 9.20
N ASN A 194 9.67 4.12 8.49
CA ASN A 194 9.49 4.78 7.19
C ASN A 194 9.41 6.30 7.33
N VAL A 195 8.71 6.78 8.36
CA VAL A 195 8.60 8.22 8.66
C VAL A 195 9.98 8.83 8.96
N GLU A 196 10.75 8.19 9.85
CA GLU A 196 12.11 8.64 10.21
C GLU A 196 13.04 8.69 8.99
N ARG A 197 12.88 7.75 8.05
CA ARG A 197 13.64 7.74 6.79
C ARG A 197 13.23 8.89 5.86
N ALA A 198 11.94 9.19 5.74
CA ALA A 198 11.45 10.33 4.97
C ALA A 198 11.97 11.65 5.56
N GLU A 199 11.97 11.78 6.88
CA GLU A 199 12.52 12.94 7.60
C GLU A 199 14.04 13.08 7.37
N ALA A 200 14.78 11.97 7.42
CA ALA A 200 16.22 11.98 7.12
C ALA A 200 16.50 12.43 5.67
N ARG A 201 15.53 12.28 4.76
CA ARG A 201 15.61 12.80 3.38
C ARG A 201 15.14 14.25 3.24
N GLY A 202 14.65 14.85 4.32
CA GLY A 202 14.23 16.26 4.37
C GLY A 202 12.74 16.50 4.18
N MET A 203 11.90 15.45 4.15
CA MET A 203 10.44 15.59 4.15
C MET A 203 9.92 15.94 5.56
N LYS A 204 8.68 16.38 5.67
CA LYS A 204 7.96 16.46 6.95
C LYS A 204 7.27 15.11 7.18
N GLY A 205 7.60 14.43 8.29
CA GLY A 205 7.04 13.12 8.60
C GLY A 205 5.78 13.20 9.46
N ILE A 206 4.77 12.38 9.14
CA ILE A 206 3.63 12.13 10.03
C ILE A 206 3.50 10.62 10.24
N HIS A 207 3.72 10.18 11.48
CA HIS A 207 3.41 8.82 11.87
C HIS A 207 1.90 8.69 12.08
N PHE A 208 1.24 8.00 11.16
CA PHE A 208 -0.22 7.82 11.16
C PHE A 208 -0.65 6.92 12.32
N ARG A 209 -1.62 7.38 13.11
CA ARG A 209 -2.23 6.62 14.22
C ARG A 209 -3.76 6.71 14.21
N GLY A 210 -4.32 7.36 13.19
CA GLY A 210 -5.75 7.54 12.99
C GLY A 210 -6.06 8.89 12.35
N LEU A 211 -7.28 9.01 11.81
CA LEU A 211 -7.68 10.15 10.99
C LEU A 211 -7.63 11.48 11.75
N SER A 212 -8.15 11.52 12.98
CA SER A 212 -8.16 12.78 13.78
C SER A 212 -6.75 13.30 14.06
N GLN A 213 -5.83 12.40 14.45
CA GLN A 213 -4.43 12.77 14.68
C GLN A 213 -3.76 13.25 13.38
N LEU A 214 -4.05 12.60 12.25
CA LEU A 214 -3.54 13.02 10.95
C LEU A 214 -3.99 14.43 10.59
N GLN A 215 -5.28 14.74 10.76
CA GLN A 215 -5.85 16.06 10.49
C GLN A 215 -5.19 17.15 11.36
N GLU A 216 -5.02 16.90 12.65
CA GLU A 216 -4.33 17.83 13.56
C GLU A 216 -2.87 18.08 13.13
N SER A 217 -2.14 17.01 12.78
CA SER A 217 -0.74 17.13 12.35
C SER A 217 -0.62 17.86 11.01
N LEU A 218 -1.50 17.59 10.05
CA LEU A 218 -1.54 18.29 8.77
C LEU A 218 -1.80 19.79 8.96
N ASN A 219 -2.79 20.16 9.78
CA ASN A 219 -3.08 21.56 10.07
C ASN A 219 -1.87 22.28 10.72
N GLY A 220 -1.16 21.59 11.61
CA GLY A 220 0.07 22.14 12.21
C GLY A 220 1.16 22.48 11.20
N PHE A 221 1.28 21.72 10.10
CA PHE A 221 2.25 21.98 9.03
C PHE A 221 1.75 22.97 7.96
N LEU A 222 0.44 23.04 7.75
CA LEU A 222 -0.16 23.82 6.67
C LEU A 222 -0.58 25.24 7.10
N ASP A 223 -0.85 25.44 8.40
CA ASP A 223 -1.35 26.71 8.94
C ASP A 223 -0.30 27.47 9.78
N GLY A 224 0.87 26.87 10.02
CA GLY A 224 2.01 27.45 10.74
C GLY A 224 3.12 27.89 9.82
#